data_27f65388a1c2ac0387c8c3642ade905e
#
_entry.id   27f65388a1c2ac0387c8c3642ade905e
#
_cell.length_a   1.000
_cell.length_b   1.000
_cell.length_c   1.000
_cell.angle_alpha   90.00
_cell.angle_beta   90.00
_cell.angle_gamma   90.00
#
_symmetry.space_group_name_H-M   'P 1'
#
loop_
_entity.id
_entity.type
_entity.pdbx_description
1 polymer ?
#
loop_
_entity_poly.entity_id
_entity_poly.type
_entity_poly.pdbx_seq_one_letter_code
_entity_poly.pdbx_strand_id
1 'polypeptide(L)'
;MQTKLTNRPVDQAISAIQALDLEAIRLRVMDAEFGEGWSREHAENIELAYRNYLTMLVKHPDDAEDIVVSKDVDEFWHAHILHTMKYTEDCERVFGTYLHHNPHVGVRTPADIERKAALAVKTQRLYLEEFGGEQREKAAYCGASVKAQDAAYCGASVKAQDAAYCGATVKT
;
A
#
# COMPACT_ATOMS: atom_id res chain seq x y z
N MET A 1 11.94 -21.64 3.82
CA MET A 1 12.90 -21.03 2.88
C MET A 1 12.34 -19.65 2.59
N GLN A 2 12.86 -18.61 3.26
CA GLN A 2 12.41 -17.23 3.01
C GLN A 2 12.90 -16.84 1.62
N THR A 3 11.96 -16.63 0.71
CA THR A 3 12.27 -16.14 -0.63
C THR A 3 12.67 -14.68 -0.48
N LYS A 4 13.92 -14.36 -0.79
CA LYS A 4 14.40 -12.98 -0.76
C LYS A 4 13.53 -12.13 -1.70
N LEU A 5 12.83 -11.15 -1.18
CA LEU A 5 11.86 -10.33 -1.92
C LEU A 5 12.49 -9.58 -3.10
N THR A 6 13.77 -9.22 -2.98
CA THR A 6 14.51 -8.56 -4.06
C THR A 6 15.91 -9.14 -4.22
N ASN A 7 16.33 -9.30 -5.47
CA ASN A 7 17.69 -9.67 -5.84
C ASN A 7 18.56 -8.44 -6.19
N ARG A 8 17.98 -7.22 -6.09
CA ARG A 8 18.65 -5.97 -6.45
C ARG A 8 19.18 -5.25 -5.21
N PRO A 9 20.24 -4.46 -5.33
CA PRO A 9 20.65 -3.51 -4.30
C PRO A 9 19.51 -2.55 -3.98
N VAL A 10 19.30 -2.23 -2.69
CA VAL A 10 18.20 -1.41 -2.19
C VAL A 10 18.11 -0.05 -2.90
N ASP A 11 19.25 0.64 -3.07
CA ASP A 11 19.27 1.95 -3.73
C ASP A 11 18.85 1.89 -5.20
N GLN A 12 19.23 0.82 -5.90
CA GLN A 12 18.80 0.61 -7.29
C GLN A 12 17.30 0.31 -7.37
N ALA A 13 16.78 -0.49 -6.46
CA ALA A 13 15.35 -0.80 -6.39
C ALA A 13 14.53 0.47 -6.08
N ILE A 14 14.97 1.30 -5.12
CA ILE A 14 14.32 2.59 -4.80
C ILE A 14 14.36 3.52 -6.01
N SER A 15 15.48 3.65 -6.68
CA SER A 15 15.58 4.46 -7.90
C SER A 15 14.65 3.96 -9.00
N ALA A 16 14.51 2.64 -9.15
CA ALA A 16 13.57 2.05 -10.11
C ALA A 16 12.11 2.33 -9.73
N ILE A 17 11.75 2.27 -8.43
CA ILE A 17 10.41 2.63 -7.94
C ILE A 17 10.08 4.09 -8.27
N GLN A 18 11.01 5.01 -8.04
CA GLN A 18 10.80 6.43 -8.36
C GLN A 18 10.64 6.67 -9.86
N ALA A 19 11.28 5.88 -10.69
CA ALA A 19 11.25 5.97 -12.15
C ALA A 19 10.10 5.18 -12.80
N LEU A 20 9.21 4.53 -12.03
CA LEU A 20 8.05 3.85 -12.59
C LEU A 20 7.16 4.84 -13.36
N ASP A 21 6.75 4.50 -14.55
CA ASP A 21 5.68 5.20 -15.26
C ASP A 21 4.34 4.60 -14.90
N LEU A 22 3.57 5.27 -14.05
CA LEU A 22 2.26 4.81 -13.58
C LEU A 22 1.08 5.62 -14.16
N GLU A 23 1.32 6.40 -15.22
CA GLU A 23 0.27 7.24 -15.84
C GLU A 23 -0.93 6.41 -16.29
N ALA A 24 -0.71 5.29 -16.96
CA ALA A 24 -1.81 4.42 -17.43
C ALA A 24 -2.62 3.84 -16.27
N ILE A 25 -1.96 3.54 -15.14
CA ILE A 25 -2.63 3.03 -13.94
C ILE A 25 -3.46 4.14 -13.30
N ARG A 26 -2.89 5.35 -13.18
CA ARG A 26 -3.58 6.53 -12.67
C ARG A 26 -4.82 6.86 -13.50
N LEU A 27 -4.71 6.87 -14.82
CA LEU A 27 -5.85 7.09 -15.71
C LEU A 27 -6.92 6.00 -15.53
N ARG A 28 -6.51 4.75 -15.32
CA ARG A 28 -7.44 3.65 -15.07
C ARG A 28 -8.27 3.83 -13.80
N VAL A 29 -7.64 4.19 -12.68
CA VAL A 29 -8.38 4.40 -11.41
C VAL A 29 -9.22 5.67 -11.43
N MET A 30 -8.90 6.65 -12.27
CA MET A 30 -9.70 7.87 -12.47
C MET A 30 -10.92 7.66 -13.36
N ASP A 31 -10.95 6.61 -14.18
CA ASP A 31 -12.06 6.31 -15.06
C ASP A 31 -13.31 5.96 -14.25
N ALA A 32 -14.45 6.64 -14.54
CA ALA A 32 -15.68 6.47 -13.78
C ALA A 32 -16.51 5.24 -14.22
N GLU A 33 -16.24 4.69 -15.40
CA GLU A 33 -16.97 3.53 -15.93
C GLU A 33 -16.23 2.22 -15.63
N PHE A 34 -14.90 2.23 -15.76
CA PHE A 34 -14.07 1.03 -15.66
C PHE A 34 -13.12 1.04 -14.49
N GLY A 35 -12.99 2.13 -13.74
CA GLY A 35 -12.14 2.31 -12.58
C GLY A 35 -12.94 2.75 -11.35
N GLU A 36 -12.25 3.41 -10.42
CA GLU A 36 -12.80 3.87 -9.15
C GLU A 36 -13.46 5.26 -9.23
N GLY A 37 -13.33 5.97 -10.37
CA GLY A 37 -13.81 7.33 -10.55
C GLY A 37 -13.08 8.36 -9.68
N TRP A 38 -11.83 8.11 -9.30
CA TRP A 38 -11.08 9.01 -8.42
C TRP A 38 -10.77 10.35 -9.07
N SER A 39 -10.71 11.39 -8.24
CA SER A 39 -10.16 12.66 -8.68
C SER A 39 -8.67 12.52 -8.98
N ARG A 40 -8.13 13.39 -9.83
CA ARG A 40 -6.68 13.41 -10.13
C ARG A 40 -5.85 13.56 -8.88
N GLU A 41 -6.21 14.49 -8.00
CA GLU A 41 -5.51 14.73 -6.74
C GLU A 41 -5.48 13.48 -5.86
N HIS A 42 -6.62 12.78 -5.73
CA HIS A 42 -6.67 11.54 -4.96
C HIS A 42 -5.80 10.45 -5.59
N ALA A 43 -5.89 10.25 -6.90
CA ALA A 43 -5.09 9.26 -7.62
C ALA A 43 -3.58 9.52 -7.50
N GLU A 44 -3.14 10.78 -7.56
CA GLU A 44 -1.74 11.17 -7.37
C GLU A 44 -1.25 10.92 -5.93
N ASN A 45 -2.09 11.19 -4.94
CA ASN A 45 -1.77 10.89 -3.54
C ASN A 45 -1.67 9.37 -3.29
N ILE A 46 -2.55 8.58 -3.88
CA ILE A 46 -2.51 7.12 -3.75
C ILE A 46 -1.33 6.52 -4.54
N GLU A 47 -1.00 7.06 -5.71
CA GLU A 47 0.22 6.67 -6.42
C GLU A 47 1.47 6.87 -5.56
N LEU A 48 1.58 8.02 -4.88
CA LEU A 48 2.69 8.26 -3.96
C LEU A 48 2.71 7.25 -2.81
N ALA A 49 1.55 6.99 -2.20
CA ALA A 49 1.43 5.98 -1.13
C ALA A 49 1.79 4.56 -1.62
N TYR A 50 1.44 4.22 -2.85
CA TYR A 50 1.83 2.96 -3.49
C TYR A 50 3.35 2.86 -3.69
N ARG A 51 4.03 3.92 -4.16
CA ARG A 51 5.50 3.97 -4.27
C ARG A 51 6.17 3.82 -2.90
N ASN A 52 5.61 4.45 -1.88
CA ASN A 52 6.10 4.31 -0.51
C ASN A 52 5.94 2.87 0.00
N TYR A 53 4.81 2.23 -0.30
CA TYR A 53 4.60 0.81 0.01
C TYR A 53 5.67 -0.09 -0.64
N LEU A 54 5.91 0.06 -1.96
CA LEU A 54 6.95 -0.71 -2.64
C LEU A 54 8.35 -0.44 -2.04
N THR A 55 8.62 0.80 -1.64
CA THR A 55 9.88 1.18 -0.97
C THR A 55 10.03 0.49 0.37
N MET A 56 8.95 0.42 1.16
CA MET A 56 8.97 -0.30 2.44
C MET A 56 9.25 -1.79 2.26
N LEU A 57 8.65 -2.44 1.25
CA LEU A 57 8.92 -3.85 0.94
C LEU A 57 10.41 -4.09 0.63
N VAL A 58 11.04 -3.16 -0.09
CA VAL A 58 12.47 -3.26 -0.43
C VAL A 58 13.37 -3.04 0.77
N LYS A 59 13.01 -2.09 1.65
CA LYS A 59 13.81 -1.74 2.83
C LYS A 59 13.64 -2.72 3.99
N HIS A 60 12.46 -3.33 4.11
CA HIS A 60 12.12 -4.26 5.19
C HIS A 60 11.72 -5.64 4.64
N PRO A 61 12.63 -6.34 3.94
CA PRO A 61 12.30 -7.60 3.27
C PRO A 61 11.88 -8.70 4.25
N ASP A 62 12.38 -8.67 5.48
CA ASP A 62 12.02 -9.64 6.52
C ASP A 62 10.61 -9.41 7.10
N ASP A 63 10.10 -8.19 6.97
CA ASP A 63 8.76 -7.79 7.41
C ASP A 63 7.74 -7.70 6.25
N ALA A 64 8.15 -7.97 5.02
CA ALA A 64 7.36 -7.72 3.82
C ALA A 64 5.97 -8.40 3.83
N GLU A 65 5.88 -9.60 4.40
CA GLU A 65 4.60 -10.33 4.54
C GLU A 65 3.67 -9.70 5.61
N ASP A 66 4.24 -8.89 6.49
CA ASP A 66 3.54 -8.22 7.58
C ASP A 66 3.15 -6.77 7.22
N ILE A 67 3.69 -6.22 6.13
CA ILE A 67 3.36 -4.88 5.66
C ILE A 67 2.03 -4.92 4.91
N VAL A 68 1.02 -4.28 5.47
CA VAL A 68 -0.33 -4.22 4.90
C VAL A 68 -0.63 -2.85 4.30
N VAL A 69 -1.52 -2.81 3.32
CA VAL A 69 -1.91 -1.58 2.62
C VAL A 69 -3.35 -1.18 2.92
N SER A 70 -3.69 0.08 2.63
CA SER A 70 -5.08 0.54 2.65
C SER A 70 -5.85 -0.02 1.47
N LYS A 71 -7.18 0.14 1.56
CA LYS A 71 -8.07 -0.19 0.45
C LYS A 71 -7.64 0.50 -0.84
N ASP A 72 -7.43 1.82 -0.79
CA ASP A 72 -7.14 2.60 -2.00
C ASP A 72 -5.78 2.24 -2.60
N VAL A 73 -4.76 1.98 -1.77
CA VAL A 73 -3.46 1.50 -2.27
C VAL A 73 -3.60 0.09 -2.85
N ASP A 74 -4.41 -0.76 -2.26
CA ASP A 74 -4.73 -2.10 -2.75
C ASP A 74 -5.42 -2.05 -4.13
N GLU A 75 -6.42 -1.18 -4.29
CA GLU A 75 -7.11 -0.98 -5.57
C GLU A 75 -6.17 -0.41 -6.65
N PHE A 76 -5.28 0.53 -6.28
CA PHE A 76 -4.26 1.02 -7.21
C PHE A 76 -3.31 -0.09 -7.64
N TRP A 77 -2.89 -0.94 -6.69
CA TRP A 77 -2.06 -2.10 -6.97
C TRP A 77 -2.79 -3.13 -7.85
N HIS A 78 -4.06 -3.41 -7.59
CA HIS A 78 -4.89 -4.25 -8.46
C HIS A 78 -4.94 -3.70 -9.89
N ALA A 79 -5.16 -2.41 -10.05
CA ALA A 79 -5.12 -1.78 -11.36
C ALA A 79 -3.76 -1.98 -12.06
N HIS A 80 -2.64 -1.88 -11.32
CA HIS A 80 -1.31 -2.15 -11.87
C HIS A 80 -1.14 -3.62 -12.27
N ILE A 81 -1.56 -4.57 -11.43
CA ILE A 81 -1.51 -6.01 -11.71
C ILE A 81 -2.28 -6.34 -13.00
N LEU A 82 -3.44 -5.72 -13.21
CA LEU A 82 -4.26 -5.95 -14.41
C LEU A 82 -3.59 -5.47 -15.71
N HIS A 83 -2.63 -4.56 -15.63
CA HIS A 83 -1.73 -4.22 -16.74
C HIS A 83 -0.57 -5.22 -16.79
N THR A 84 -0.88 -6.48 -17.01
CA THR A 84 -0.03 -7.65 -16.75
C THR A 84 1.37 -7.57 -17.35
N MET A 85 1.53 -7.11 -18.58
CA MET A 85 2.83 -6.97 -19.24
C MET A 85 3.68 -5.92 -18.52
N LYS A 86 3.09 -4.74 -18.32
CA LYS A 86 3.74 -3.64 -17.60
C LYS A 86 4.10 -4.04 -16.17
N TYR A 87 3.18 -4.65 -15.45
CA TYR A 87 3.41 -5.10 -14.08
C TYR A 87 4.59 -6.09 -14.00
N THR A 88 4.66 -7.04 -14.93
CA THR A 88 5.77 -8.00 -15.00
C THR A 88 7.11 -7.30 -15.24
N GLU A 89 7.16 -6.35 -16.19
CA GLU A 89 8.37 -5.57 -16.49
C GLU A 89 8.80 -4.70 -15.31
N ASP A 90 7.83 -4.05 -14.64
CA ASP A 90 8.09 -3.20 -13.49
C ASP A 90 8.55 -4.01 -12.27
N CYS A 91 7.96 -5.18 -12.03
CA CYS A 91 8.41 -6.11 -11.00
C CYS A 91 9.86 -6.57 -11.25
N GLU A 92 10.18 -6.94 -12.48
CA GLU A 92 11.54 -7.34 -12.84
C GLU A 92 12.53 -6.18 -12.65
N ARG A 93 12.12 -4.95 -13.03
CA ARG A 93 12.96 -3.76 -12.87
C ARG A 93 13.21 -3.41 -11.41
N VAL A 94 12.19 -3.49 -10.56
CA VAL A 94 12.27 -3.10 -9.14
C VAL A 94 12.85 -4.22 -8.28
N PHE A 95 12.31 -5.42 -8.39
CA PHE A 95 12.61 -6.52 -7.47
C PHE A 95 13.55 -7.58 -8.07
N GLY A 96 13.66 -7.66 -9.41
CA GLY A 96 14.31 -8.78 -10.10
C GLY A 96 13.53 -10.08 -9.96
N THR A 97 12.25 -9.99 -9.60
CA THR A 97 11.30 -11.10 -9.45
C THR A 97 9.87 -10.56 -9.48
N TYR A 98 8.90 -11.44 -9.72
CA TYR A 98 7.48 -11.07 -9.69
C TYR A 98 7.00 -10.86 -8.26
N LEU A 99 6.36 -9.71 -7.97
CA LEU A 99 5.72 -9.44 -6.69
C LEU A 99 4.30 -9.99 -6.69
N HIS A 100 4.08 -11.09 -5.98
CA HIS A 100 2.76 -11.70 -5.86
C HIS A 100 1.89 -10.96 -4.85
N HIS A 101 0.61 -10.82 -5.18
CA HIS A 101 -0.41 -10.26 -4.31
C HIS A 101 -1.20 -11.38 -3.61
N ASN A 102 -1.37 -11.27 -2.29
CA ASN A 102 -2.23 -12.17 -1.52
C ASN A 102 -3.50 -11.43 -1.07
N PRO A 103 -4.65 -11.61 -1.76
CA PRO A 103 -5.88 -10.88 -1.47
C PRO A 103 -6.61 -11.38 -0.20
N HIS A 104 -6.08 -12.40 0.47
CA HIS A 104 -6.79 -13.07 1.57
C HIS A 104 -6.31 -12.66 2.96
N VAL A 105 -5.45 -11.67 3.08
CA VAL A 105 -4.97 -11.20 4.39
C VAL A 105 -6.10 -10.53 5.17
N GLY A 106 -6.49 -11.13 6.30
CA GLY A 106 -7.48 -10.55 7.23
C GLY A 106 -8.95 -10.71 6.82
N VAL A 107 -9.31 -11.70 6.00
CA VAL A 107 -10.66 -11.77 5.41
C VAL A 107 -11.49 -12.97 5.92
N ARG A 108 -10.88 -13.97 6.57
CA ARG A 108 -11.55 -15.27 6.78
C ARG A 108 -12.12 -15.50 8.17
N THR A 109 -11.45 -15.04 9.22
CA THR A 109 -11.82 -15.31 10.60
C THR A 109 -11.68 -14.07 11.49
N PRO A 110 -12.35 -13.99 12.65
CA PRO A 110 -12.11 -12.93 13.63
C PRO A 110 -10.63 -12.80 14.03
N ALA A 111 -9.92 -13.91 14.16
CA ALA A 111 -8.48 -13.91 14.45
C ALA A 111 -7.65 -13.28 13.33
N ASP A 112 -8.05 -13.48 12.07
CA ASP A 112 -7.38 -12.83 10.93
C ASP A 112 -7.60 -11.31 10.95
N ILE A 113 -8.78 -10.87 11.38
CA ILE A 113 -9.12 -9.44 11.52
C ILE A 113 -8.25 -8.81 12.61
N GLU A 114 -8.13 -9.45 13.78
CA GLU A 114 -7.26 -8.96 14.86
C GLU A 114 -5.79 -8.93 14.43
N ARG A 115 -5.32 -9.97 13.76
CA ARG A 115 -3.97 -10.02 13.21
C ARG A 115 -3.74 -8.88 12.23
N LYS A 116 -4.67 -8.63 11.32
CA LYS A 116 -4.56 -7.54 10.35
C LYS A 116 -4.48 -6.18 11.04
N ALA A 117 -5.26 -5.95 12.08
CA ALA A 117 -5.20 -4.73 12.89
C ALA A 117 -3.82 -4.54 13.54
N ALA A 118 -3.24 -5.60 14.10
CA ALA A 118 -1.90 -5.56 14.67
C ALA A 118 -0.82 -5.28 13.61
N LEU A 119 -0.92 -5.92 12.45
CA LEU A 119 -0.01 -5.69 11.31
C LEU A 119 -0.08 -4.26 10.81
N ALA A 120 -1.23 -3.68 10.87
CA ALA A 120 -1.48 -2.32 10.51
C ALA A 120 -0.74 -1.31 11.40
N VAL A 121 -0.82 -1.49 12.69
CA VAL A 121 -0.07 -0.67 13.65
C VAL A 121 1.43 -0.79 13.40
N LYS A 122 1.90 -2.02 13.13
CA LYS A 122 3.30 -2.28 12.76
C LYS A 122 3.69 -1.52 11.50
N THR A 123 2.87 -1.63 10.45
CA THR A 123 3.10 -0.96 9.17
C THR A 123 3.13 0.55 9.33
N GLN A 124 2.20 1.13 10.09
CA GLN A 124 2.17 2.57 10.33
C GLN A 124 3.43 3.06 11.06
N ARG A 125 3.92 2.29 12.03
CA ARG A 125 5.17 2.63 12.72
C ARG A 125 6.35 2.66 11.74
N LEU A 126 6.52 1.60 10.94
CA LEU A 126 7.58 1.54 9.92
C LEU A 126 7.48 2.69 8.92
N TYR A 127 6.25 3.03 8.51
CA TYR A 127 6.02 4.15 7.60
C TYR A 127 6.44 5.49 8.20
N LEU A 128 6.09 5.74 9.47
CA LEU A 128 6.49 6.97 10.16
C LEU A 128 8.00 7.06 10.38
N GLU A 129 8.66 5.94 10.65
CA GLU A 129 10.11 5.86 10.76
C GLU A 129 10.78 6.20 9.42
N GLU A 130 10.24 5.73 8.30
CA GLU A 130 10.83 5.94 6.97
C GLU A 130 10.49 7.30 6.35
N PHE A 131 9.26 7.79 6.52
CA PHE A 131 8.73 8.93 5.79
C PHE A 131 8.23 10.08 6.68
N GLY A 132 8.23 9.91 8.00
CA GLY A 132 7.58 10.82 8.96
C GLY A 132 8.16 12.22 9.05
N GLY A 133 9.33 12.49 8.45
CA GLY A 133 10.00 13.81 8.50
C GLY A 133 9.45 14.84 7.52
N GLU A 134 9.07 14.43 6.31
CA GLU A 134 8.74 15.35 5.20
C GLU A 134 7.31 15.21 4.65
N GLN A 135 6.63 14.11 4.91
CA GLN A 135 5.37 13.78 4.24
C GLN A 135 4.15 13.72 5.16
N ARG A 136 4.24 14.26 6.36
CA ARG A 136 3.17 14.29 7.35
C ARG A 136 1.88 14.96 6.85
N GLU A 137 1.99 15.86 5.87
CA GLU A 137 0.87 16.62 5.33
C GLU A 137 0.35 16.11 3.98
N LYS A 138 1.16 15.38 3.21
CA LYS A 138 0.82 14.99 1.83
C LYS A 138 0.46 13.52 1.65
N ALA A 139 1.03 12.66 2.46
CA ALA A 139 0.69 11.27 2.40
C ALA A 139 -0.21 10.96 3.60
N ALA A 140 -1.46 11.14 3.43
CA ALA A 140 -2.34 10.23 4.07
C ALA A 140 -1.86 8.83 3.66
N TYR A 141 -0.87 8.30 4.40
CA TYR A 141 -0.51 6.91 4.27
C TYR A 141 -1.81 6.17 4.24
N CYS A 142 -2.13 5.57 3.14
CA CYS A 142 -3.39 4.90 3.03
C CYS A 142 -4.64 5.80 2.82
N GLY A 143 -4.52 7.06 2.42
CA GLY A 143 -5.67 7.91 2.15
C GLY A 143 -6.38 8.47 3.40
N ALA A 144 -5.79 8.38 4.60
CA ALA A 144 -6.38 8.95 5.81
C ALA A 144 -5.60 10.15 6.33
N SER A 145 -6.28 11.22 6.61
CA SER A 145 -5.73 12.28 7.43
C SER A 145 -5.67 11.81 8.89
N VAL A 146 -4.48 11.60 9.41
CA VAL A 146 -4.26 11.25 10.80
C VAL A 146 -4.53 12.48 11.66
N LYS A 147 -5.71 12.58 12.26
CA LYS A 147 -5.86 13.40 13.46
C LYS A 147 -5.20 12.64 14.59
N ALA A 148 -4.36 13.31 15.36
CA ALA A 148 -3.52 12.73 16.43
C ALA A 148 -4.29 12.00 17.55
N GLN A 149 -5.60 11.92 17.49
CA GLN A 149 -6.50 11.26 18.45
C GLN A 149 -7.11 9.97 17.92
N ASP A 150 -7.08 9.76 16.60
CA ASP A 150 -7.55 8.53 16.00
C ASP A 150 -6.30 7.73 15.67
N ALA A 151 -6.18 6.55 16.20
CA ALA A 151 -5.23 5.56 15.71
C ALA A 151 -5.64 5.22 14.28
N ALA A 152 -5.41 6.17 13.39
CA ALA A 152 -5.74 6.07 12.01
C ALA A 152 -4.80 5.08 11.38
N TYR A 153 -5.33 3.97 11.19
CA TYR A 153 -4.77 2.89 10.50
C TYR A 153 -5.14 2.98 9.03
N CYS A 154 -4.13 2.98 8.20
CA CYS A 154 -4.25 2.73 6.78
C CYS A 154 -5.54 3.23 6.13
N GLY A 155 -5.80 4.52 6.17
CA GLY A 155 -7.00 5.03 5.58
C GLY A 155 -8.25 4.93 6.42
N ALA A 156 -8.13 4.35 7.61
CA ALA A 156 -9.23 4.36 8.53
C ALA A 156 -9.14 5.58 9.46
N SER A 157 -9.71 6.66 9.08
CA SER A 157 -10.54 7.39 10.03
C SER A 157 -11.67 6.42 10.37
N VAL A 158 -11.54 5.70 11.47
CA VAL A 158 -12.46 4.63 11.81
C VAL A 158 -13.80 5.23 12.23
N LYS A 159 -14.65 5.49 11.28
CA LYS A 159 -16.08 5.30 11.49
C LYS A 159 -16.31 3.80 11.48
N ALA A 160 -17.07 3.28 12.43
CA ALA A 160 -17.31 1.85 12.60
C ALA A 160 -17.76 1.09 11.34
N GLN A 161 -18.03 1.78 10.25
CA GLN A 161 -18.43 1.26 8.95
C GLN A 161 -17.25 0.97 8.00
N ASP A 162 -16.12 1.67 8.18
CA ASP A 162 -14.95 1.49 7.31
C ASP A 162 -13.95 0.47 7.87
N ALA A 163 -14.13 0.10 9.14
CA ALA A 163 -13.33 -0.85 9.87
C ALA A 163 -13.36 -2.27 9.27
N ALA A 164 -14.42 -2.59 8.55
CA ALA A 164 -14.61 -3.93 7.99
C ALA A 164 -13.59 -4.29 6.91
N TYR A 165 -13.15 -3.31 6.12
CA TYR A 165 -12.22 -3.59 5.03
C TYR A 165 -10.76 -3.66 5.50
N CYS A 166 -10.39 -2.77 6.40
CA CYS A 166 -9.04 -2.74 6.97
C CYS A 166 -8.87 -3.64 8.20
N GLY A 167 -9.93 -4.30 8.66
CA GLY A 167 -9.89 -5.25 9.77
C GLY A 167 -9.77 -4.62 11.16
N ALA A 168 -9.94 -3.30 11.30
CA ALA A 168 -9.93 -2.65 12.60
C ALA A 168 -11.35 -2.32 13.06
N THR A 169 -11.83 -3.01 14.08
CA THR A 169 -13.04 -2.61 14.84
C THR A 169 -12.58 -2.02 16.16
N VAL A 170 -12.78 -0.73 16.35
CA VAL A 170 -12.72 -0.15 17.70
C VAL A 170 -14.09 -0.30 18.30
N LYS A 171 -14.21 -1.13 19.34
CA LYS A 171 -15.38 -1.11 20.21
C LYS A 171 -15.28 0.12 21.10
N THR A 172 -16.26 0.98 21.01
CA THR A 172 -16.54 2.00 22.04
C THR A 172 -17.03 1.34 23.31
#